data_0ad77b8a8a76748bdf3a69ce9c69ec9b
#
_entry.id   0ad77b8a8a76748bdf3a69ce9c69ec9b
#
_cell.length_a   1.000
_cell.length_b   1.000
_cell.length_c   1.000
_cell.angle_alpha   90.00
_cell.angle_beta   90.00
_cell.angle_gamma   90.00
#
_symmetry.space_group_name_H-M   'P 1'
#
loop_
_entity.id
_entity.type
_entity.pdbx_description
1 polymer ?
#
loop_
_entity_poly.entity_id
_entity_poly.type
_entity_poly.pdbx_seq_one_letter_code
_entity_poly.pdbx_strand_id
1 'polypeptide(L)'
;MPLNLDSISDGSSGGQFYDKLRFNAQGGVWFMKSQDGEKRFPTGFKAVFDMENLETGWAKYNGTYVDFIADPSLESAAPKPAENSDDEDKWKRAFKVLAYSKDAFGGTLEFMHQARTVTGAFNELYSQYESKAEAGKLPVVSVDGDPEKVGDYYGPAWKIVKMVDRPAEMGAMREEEAPAPVSAGKDVPTDDEF
;
A
#
# COMPACT_ATOMS: atom_id res chain seq x y z
N MET A 1 9.50 37.71 20.68
CA MET A 1 9.76 36.27 20.82
C MET A 1 9.62 35.67 19.42
N PRO A 2 10.67 35.07 18.87
CA PRO A 2 10.54 34.42 17.58
C PRO A 2 9.62 33.20 17.71
N LEU A 3 8.66 33.06 16.78
CA LEU A 3 7.85 31.87 16.62
C LEU A 3 8.78 30.71 16.25
N ASN A 4 8.85 29.71 17.09
CA ASN A 4 9.63 28.49 16.84
C ASN A 4 8.84 27.62 15.84
N LEU A 5 9.08 27.85 14.54
CA LEU A 5 8.48 27.09 13.45
C LEU A 5 9.33 25.87 13.04
N ASP A 6 10.46 25.64 13.74
CA ASP A 6 11.40 24.55 13.44
C ASP A 6 11.01 23.20 14.06
N SER A 7 9.83 23.10 14.69
CA SER A 7 9.34 21.86 15.32
C SER A 7 8.09 21.28 14.66
N ILE A 8 7.83 21.60 13.39
CA ILE A 8 7.06 20.68 12.55
C ILE A 8 8.05 19.60 12.13
N SER A 9 8.37 18.70 13.06
CA SER A 9 8.85 17.39 12.66
C SER A 9 7.66 16.76 11.94
N ASP A 10 7.66 16.87 10.60
CA ASP A 10 6.95 15.94 9.77
C ASP A 10 7.29 14.56 10.30
N GLY A 11 6.31 13.89 10.92
CA GLY A 11 6.35 12.48 11.25
C GLY A 11 6.30 11.61 9.98
N SER A 12 6.80 12.12 8.90
CA SER A 12 7.18 11.40 7.71
C SER A 12 8.52 10.77 8.03
N SER A 13 8.52 9.55 8.54
CA SER A 13 9.63 8.62 8.34
C SER A 13 10.09 8.85 6.90
N GLY A 14 11.37 9.18 6.67
CA GLY A 14 11.93 9.61 5.39
C GLY A 14 11.63 8.62 4.25
N GLY A 15 10.38 8.58 3.83
CA GLY A 15 9.84 7.68 2.82
C GLY A 15 10.35 8.14 1.46
N GLN A 16 11.09 7.28 0.80
CA GLN A 16 11.46 7.47 -0.59
C GLN A 16 10.18 7.69 -1.40
N PHE A 17 10.12 8.80 -2.12
CA PHE A 17 8.99 9.10 -3.00
C PHE A 17 9.05 8.19 -4.23
N TYR A 18 8.05 7.33 -4.40
CA TYR A 18 7.91 6.50 -5.57
C TYR A 18 6.84 7.05 -6.52
N ASP A 19 7.10 6.97 -7.81
CA ASP A 19 6.06 7.13 -8.81
C ASP A 19 4.96 6.07 -8.64
N LYS A 20 3.76 6.35 -9.16
CA LYS A 20 2.58 5.52 -8.89
C LYS A 20 2.27 4.59 -10.06
N LEU A 21 2.21 3.29 -9.74
CA LEU A 21 1.56 2.30 -10.59
C LEU A 21 0.05 2.35 -10.33
N ARG A 22 -0.75 2.36 -11.37
CA ARG A 22 -2.20 2.48 -11.30
C ARG A 22 -2.89 1.41 -12.13
N PHE A 23 -4.05 0.98 -11.67
CA PHE A 23 -4.99 0.17 -12.43
C PHE A 23 -6.33 0.88 -12.51
N ASN A 24 -6.83 1.09 -13.72
CA ASN A 24 -8.17 1.64 -13.92
C ASN A 24 -9.20 0.50 -13.88
N ALA A 25 -9.90 0.35 -12.77
CA ALA A 25 -10.91 -0.69 -12.60
C ALA A 25 -12.14 -0.53 -13.52
N GLN A 26 -12.40 0.65 -14.09
CA GLN A 26 -13.49 0.83 -15.07
C GLN A 26 -13.05 0.41 -16.48
N GLY A 27 -11.79 0.63 -16.83
CA GLY A 27 -11.24 0.35 -18.16
C GLY A 27 -10.40 -0.93 -18.24
N GLY A 28 -10.08 -1.57 -17.14
CA GLY A 28 -9.22 -2.76 -17.11
C GLY A 28 -7.79 -2.50 -17.58
N VAL A 29 -7.25 -1.29 -17.40
CA VAL A 29 -5.97 -0.89 -17.98
C VAL A 29 -4.96 -0.50 -16.90
N TRP A 30 -3.75 -1.02 -17.04
CA TRP A 30 -2.60 -0.62 -16.25
C TRP A 30 -1.89 0.60 -16.84
N PHE A 31 -1.46 1.51 -15.96
CA PHE A 31 -0.66 2.67 -16.33
C PHE A 31 0.22 3.13 -15.17
N MET A 32 1.30 3.82 -15.47
CA MET A 32 2.08 4.57 -14.49
C MET A 32 1.88 6.06 -14.69
N LYS A 33 1.94 6.79 -13.60
CA LYS A 33 1.94 8.25 -13.61
C LYS A 33 3.22 8.75 -12.96
N SER A 34 4.02 9.47 -13.73
CA SER A 34 5.26 10.12 -13.32
C SER A 34 5.19 11.62 -13.57
N GLN A 35 6.24 12.35 -13.24
CA GLN A 35 6.38 13.76 -13.58
C GLN A 35 6.39 14.00 -15.10
N ASP A 36 6.88 13.02 -15.88
CA ASP A 36 6.96 13.09 -17.35
C ASP A 36 5.64 12.74 -18.06
N GLY A 37 4.60 12.36 -17.31
CA GLY A 37 3.27 12.04 -17.84
C GLY A 37 2.77 10.64 -17.51
N GLU A 38 1.80 10.18 -18.33
CA GLU A 38 1.17 8.86 -18.20
C GLU A 38 1.72 7.87 -19.24
N LYS A 39 2.17 6.71 -18.79
CA LYS A 39 2.55 5.57 -19.64
C LYS A 39 1.61 4.41 -19.38
N ARG A 40 0.97 3.89 -20.44
CA ARG A 40 0.05 2.74 -20.37
C ARG A 40 0.78 1.43 -20.70
N PHE A 41 0.25 0.34 -20.12
CA PHE A 41 0.74 -1.02 -20.33
C PHE A 41 -0.37 -1.89 -20.96
N PRO A 42 -0.67 -1.73 -22.25
CA PRO A 42 -1.78 -2.42 -22.89
C PRO A 42 -1.59 -3.93 -22.98
N THR A 43 -0.35 -4.42 -23.00
CA THR A 43 0.01 -5.84 -23.07
C THR A 43 0.41 -6.41 -21.70
N GLY A 44 0.17 -5.65 -20.63
CA GLY A 44 0.64 -5.99 -19.29
C GLY A 44 2.15 -5.85 -19.10
N PHE A 45 2.63 -6.40 -18.01
CA PHE A 45 4.06 -6.38 -17.64
C PHE A 45 4.35 -7.51 -16.63
N LYS A 46 5.64 -7.65 -16.29
CA LYS A 46 6.09 -8.45 -15.14
C LYS A 46 6.84 -7.57 -14.16
N ALA A 47 6.55 -7.75 -12.88
CA ALA A 47 7.20 -7.01 -11.80
C ALA A 47 7.37 -7.87 -10.56
N VAL A 48 8.39 -7.57 -9.77
CA VAL A 48 8.55 -8.12 -8.42
C VAL A 48 7.67 -7.32 -7.48
N PHE A 49 6.78 -7.97 -6.74
CA PHE A 49 5.94 -7.33 -5.72
C PHE A 49 6.53 -7.55 -4.34
N ASP A 50 6.67 -6.48 -3.57
CA ASP A 50 7.22 -6.51 -2.21
C ASP A 50 6.16 -6.94 -1.19
N MET A 51 5.85 -8.23 -1.18
CA MET A 51 4.85 -8.79 -0.27
C MET A 51 5.29 -8.80 1.20
N GLU A 52 6.60 -8.69 1.47
CA GLU A 52 7.13 -8.61 2.83
C GLU A 52 6.93 -7.23 3.47
N ASN A 53 6.87 -6.17 2.65
CA ASN A 53 6.57 -4.80 3.07
C ASN A 53 5.15 -4.35 2.67
N LEU A 54 4.25 -5.31 2.46
CA LEU A 54 2.84 -5.02 2.18
C LEU A 54 2.21 -4.26 3.35
N GLU A 55 1.53 -3.18 3.03
CA GLU A 55 0.70 -2.46 3.99
C GLU A 55 -0.77 -2.61 3.62
N THR A 56 -1.62 -2.90 4.61
CA THR A 56 -3.07 -2.78 4.51
C THR A 56 -3.55 -1.61 5.34
N GLY A 57 -4.76 -1.12 5.09
CA GLY A 57 -5.26 0.03 5.83
C GLY A 57 -6.58 0.58 5.31
N TRP A 58 -6.86 1.80 5.72
CA TRP A 58 -7.97 2.59 5.25
C TRP A 58 -7.49 3.69 4.32
N ALA A 59 -8.12 3.83 3.17
CA ALA A 59 -7.82 4.89 2.21
C ALA A 59 -9.06 5.72 1.91
N LYS A 60 -8.88 7.04 1.77
CA LYS A 60 -9.89 8.00 1.36
C LYS A 60 -9.30 8.93 0.30
N TYR A 61 -9.98 9.03 -0.83
CA TYR A 61 -9.61 10.01 -1.86
C TYR A 61 -10.19 11.38 -1.49
N ASN A 62 -9.38 12.41 -1.58
CA ASN A 62 -9.80 13.79 -1.27
C ASN A 62 -9.76 14.74 -2.47
N GLY A 63 -9.77 14.18 -3.68
CA GLY A 63 -9.73 14.93 -4.94
C GLY A 63 -8.32 15.24 -5.45
N THR A 64 -7.35 15.38 -4.57
CA THR A 64 -5.96 15.73 -4.95
C THR A 64 -4.99 14.57 -4.67
N TYR A 65 -5.11 13.96 -3.51
CA TYR A 65 -4.28 12.84 -3.07
C TYR A 65 -5.15 11.81 -2.35
N VAL A 66 -4.54 10.72 -1.94
CA VAL A 66 -5.20 9.67 -1.16
C VAL A 66 -4.63 9.68 0.25
N ASP A 67 -5.49 9.93 1.22
CA ASP A 67 -5.15 9.72 2.63
C ASP A 67 -5.09 8.22 2.88
N PHE A 68 -4.04 7.76 3.55
CA PHE A 68 -3.87 6.35 3.90
C PHE A 68 -3.50 6.21 5.37
N ILE A 69 -4.28 5.41 6.09
CA ILE A 69 -4.04 5.05 7.49
C ILE A 69 -3.72 3.56 7.52
N ALA A 70 -2.46 3.24 7.78
CA ALA A 70 -2.00 1.87 7.82
C ALA A 70 -2.58 1.10 9.01
N ASP A 71 -2.80 -0.18 8.82
CA ASP A 71 -3.06 -1.12 9.91
C ASP A 71 -1.80 -1.30 10.77
N PRO A 72 -1.93 -1.62 12.06
CA PRO A 72 -0.78 -1.95 12.91
C PRO A 72 0.00 -3.17 12.41
N SER A 73 -0.67 -4.13 11.79
CA SER A 73 -0.09 -5.30 11.14
C SER A 73 -1.06 -5.88 10.12
N LEU A 74 -0.62 -6.85 9.31
CA LEU A 74 -1.51 -7.54 8.35
C LEU A 74 -2.62 -8.35 9.05
N GLU A 75 -2.41 -8.75 10.30
CA GLU A 75 -3.36 -9.52 11.10
C GLU A 75 -4.30 -8.65 11.96
N SER A 76 -3.96 -7.37 12.14
CA SER A 76 -4.68 -6.44 13.02
C SER A 76 -5.10 -5.18 12.29
N ALA A 77 -6.39 -5.07 11.98
CA ALA A 77 -6.93 -3.91 11.31
C ALA A 77 -7.06 -2.69 12.25
N ALA A 78 -6.64 -1.52 11.77
CA ALA A 78 -6.94 -0.26 12.42
C ALA A 78 -8.47 -0.02 12.46
N PRO A 79 -8.98 0.64 13.49
CA PRO A 79 -10.40 1.03 13.53
C PRO A 79 -10.71 1.93 12.32
N LYS A 80 -11.93 1.77 11.77
CA LYS A 80 -12.37 2.64 10.68
C LYS A 80 -12.38 4.09 11.16
N PRO A 81 -11.72 5.00 10.43
CA PRO A 81 -11.73 6.42 10.81
C PRO A 81 -13.14 7.00 10.74
N ALA A 82 -13.40 8.03 11.55
CA ALA A 82 -14.66 8.75 11.54
C ALA A 82 -14.92 9.38 10.16
N GLU A 83 -16.19 9.37 9.76
CA GLU A 83 -16.66 9.99 8.51
C GLU A 83 -17.72 11.03 8.85
N ASN A 84 -17.67 12.15 8.15
CA ASN A 84 -18.80 13.08 8.15
C ASN A 84 -19.86 12.60 7.16
N SER A 85 -21.14 12.87 7.45
CA SER A 85 -22.25 12.49 6.57
C SER A 85 -22.11 13.10 5.17
N ASP A 86 -21.54 14.29 5.09
CA ASP A 86 -21.44 15.14 3.90
C ASP A 86 -20.18 14.85 3.07
N ASP A 87 -19.31 13.93 3.54
CA ASP A 87 -18.13 13.50 2.78
C ASP A 87 -18.57 12.76 1.50
N GLU A 88 -18.18 13.26 0.33
CA GLU A 88 -18.43 12.61 -0.96
C GLU A 88 -17.68 11.29 -1.05
N ASP A 89 -16.43 11.27 -0.59
CA ASP A 89 -15.59 10.09 -0.55
C ASP A 89 -15.57 9.47 0.84
N LYS A 90 -15.69 8.17 0.90
CA LYS A 90 -15.71 7.37 2.12
C LYS A 90 -14.41 6.60 2.29
N TRP A 91 -14.04 6.36 3.55
CA TRP A 91 -12.95 5.46 3.88
C TRP A 91 -13.24 4.03 3.40
N LYS A 92 -12.33 3.48 2.62
CA LYS A 92 -12.41 2.12 2.08
C LYS A 92 -11.17 1.33 2.46
N ARG A 93 -11.32 0.02 2.61
CA ARG A 93 -10.17 -0.85 2.78
C ARG A 93 -9.29 -0.79 1.55
N ALA A 94 -7.99 -0.72 1.78
CA ALA A 94 -6.98 -0.59 0.73
C ALA A 94 -5.73 -1.39 1.11
N PHE A 95 -4.90 -1.62 0.12
CA PHE A 95 -3.53 -2.10 0.30
C PHE A 95 -2.56 -1.18 -0.43
N LYS A 96 -1.31 -1.23 -0.01
CA LYS A 96 -0.19 -0.51 -0.61
C LYS A 96 1.01 -1.45 -0.68
N VAL A 97 1.62 -1.59 -1.86
CA VAL A 97 2.74 -2.48 -2.12
C VAL A 97 3.70 -1.84 -3.11
N LEU A 98 5.00 -2.10 -2.96
CA LEU A 98 5.99 -1.71 -3.95
C LEU A 98 6.06 -2.76 -5.06
N ALA A 99 6.23 -2.32 -6.30
CA ALA A 99 6.41 -3.15 -7.47
C ALA A 99 7.66 -2.71 -8.24
N TYR A 100 8.59 -3.61 -8.49
CA TYR A 100 9.82 -3.35 -9.22
C TYR A 100 9.84 -4.05 -10.58
N SER A 101 10.16 -3.30 -11.61
CA SER A 101 10.46 -3.84 -12.94
C SER A 101 11.43 -2.92 -13.67
N LYS A 102 12.63 -3.45 -13.95
CA LYS A 102 13.61 -2.72 -14.75
C LYS A 102 13.11 -2.49 -16.17
N ASP A 103 12.49 -3.51 -16.76
CA ASP A 103 12.10 -3.51 -18.16
C ASP A 103 10.81 -2.70 -18.42
N ALA A 104 9.82 -2.81 -17.54
CA ALA A 104 8.52 -2.16 -17.74
C ALA A 104 8.53 -0.68 -17.35
N PHE A 105 9.09 -0.33 -16.21
CA PHE A 105 9.04 1.03 -15.67
C PHE A 105 10.39 1.57 -15.18
N GLY A 106 11.48 0.85 -15.40
CA GLY A 106 12.83 1.31 -15.12
C GLY A 106 13.21 1.40 -13.65
N GLY A 107 12.38 0.86 -12.73
CA GLY A 107 12.63 0.97 -11.30
C GLY A 107 11.49 0.47 -10.44
N THR A 108 11.33 1.08 -9.27
CA THR A 108 10.29 0.75 -8.28
C THR A 108 9.15 1.76 -8.34
N LEU A 109 7.93 1.27 -8.39
CA LEU A 109 6.70 2.05 -8.29
C LEU A 109 5.91 1.63 -7.06
N GLU A 110 5.11 2.55 -6.52
CA GLU A 110 4.13 2.23 -5.49
C GLU A 110 2.78 1.91 -6.13
N PHE A 111 2.21 0.77 -5.79
CA PHE A 111 0.86 0.38 -6.17
C PHE A 111 -0.04 0.37 -4.94
N MET A 112 -1.07 1.18 -4.97
CA MET A 112 -2.12 1.24 -3.96
C MET A 112 -3.49 1.19 -4.62
N HIS A 113 -4.42 0.43 -4.04
CA HIS A 113 -5.78 0.36 -4.54
C HIS A 113 -6.82 0.12 -3.44
N GLN A 114 -8.05 0.63 -3.66
CA GLN A 114 -9.19 0.49 -2.74
C GLN A 114 -10.47 -0.06 -3.40
N ALA A 115 -10.46 -0.26 -4.73
CA ALA A 115 -11.63 -0.85 -5.42
C ALA A 115 -11.78 -2.31 -5.05
N ARG A 116 -13.01 -2.74 -4.72
CA ARG A 116 -13.33 -4.08 -4.24
C ARG A 116 -12.87 -5.20 -5.19
N THR A 117 -13.00 -5.01 -6.49
CA THR A 117 -12.55 -5.99 -7.50
C THR A 117 -11.04 -6.17 -7.46
N VAL A 118 -10.29 -5.08 -7.26
CA VAL A 118 -8.82 -5.11 -7.20
C VAL A 118 -8.32 -5.65 -5.87
N THR A 119 -8.93 -5.22 -4.74
CA THR A 119 -8.56 -5.75 -3.42
C THR A 119 -8.90 -7.23 -3.28
N GLY A 120 -10.02 -7.68 -3.87
CA GLY A 120 -10.39 -9.10 -3.92
C GLY A 120 -9.35 -9.93 -4.69
N ALA A 121 -9.03 -9.53 -5.91
CA ALA A 121 -8.01 -10.18 -6.71
C ALA A 121 -6.62 -10.14 -6.03
N PHE A 122 -6.30 -9.07 -5.28
CA PHE A 122 -5.05 -8.99 -4.53
C PHE A 122 -5.01 -9.98 -3.36
N ASN A 123 -6.12 -10.19 -2.66
CA ASN A 123 -6.19 -11.20 -1.60
C ASN A 123 -5.93 -12.61 -2.15
N GLU A 124 -6.44 -12.93 -3.34
CA GLU A 124 -6.16 -14.21 -4.00
C GLU A 124 -4.68 -14.35 -4.37
N LEU A 125 -4.08 -13.28 -4.91
CA LEU A 125 -2.65 -13.24 -5.19
C LEU A 125 -1.80 -13.42 -3.93
N TYR A 126 -2.18 -12.75 -2.84
CA TYR A 126 -1.48 -12.84 -1.56
C TYR A 126 -1.58 -14.27 -0.98
N SER A 127 -2.74 -14.90 -1.04
CA SER A 127 -2.91 -16.30 -0.61
C SER A 127 -2.06 -17.28 -1.44
N GLN A 128 -1.89 -17.03 -2.75
CA GLN A 128 -0.98 -17.80 -3.59
C GLN A 128 0.49 -17.57 -3.19
N TYR A 129 0.85 -16.33 -2.82
CA TYR A 129 2.17 -16.00 -2.31
C TYR A 129 2.45 -16.74 -1.00
N GLU A 130 1.55 -16.67 0.00
CA GLU A 130 1.72 -17.35 1.29
C GLU A 130 1.96 -18.85 1.12
N SER A 131 1.25 -19.49 0.18
CA SER A 131 1.42 -20.91 -0.10
C SER A 131 2.79 -21.29 -0.70
N LYS A 132 3.52 -20.31 -1.25
CA LYS A 132 4.82 -20.47 -1.94
C LYS A 132 5.94 -19.69 -1.27
N ALA A 133 5.63 -19.00 -0.18
CA ALA A 133 6.59 -18.11 0.48
C ALA A 133 7.87 -18.84 0.90
N GLU A 134 8.98 -18.25 0.52
CA GLU A 134 10.33 -18.64 0.92
C GLU A 134 10.99 -17.40 1.54
N ALA A 135 11.67 -17.58 2.66
CA ALA A 135 12.31 -16.48 3.37
C ALA A 135 13.25 -15.67 2.46
N GLY A 136 13.09 -14.36 2.44
CA GLY A 136 13.89 -13.43 1.63
C GLY A 136 13.60 -13.44 0.14
N LYS A 137 12.56 -14.17 -0.30
CA LYS A 137 12.16 -14.18 -1.71
C LYS A 137 10.82 -13.51 -1.94
N LEU A 138 10.74 -12.79 -3.05
CA LEU A 138 9.56 -12.05 -3.49
C LEU A 138 8.99 -12.64 -4.78
N PRO A 139 7.66 -12.57 -4.98
CA PRO A 139 7.03 -13.08 -6.19
C PRO A 139 7.27 -12.15 -7.39
N VAL A 140 7.64 -12.74 -8.51
CA VAL A 140 7.48 -12.11 -9.82
C VAL A 140 6.04 -12.33 -10.27
N VAL A 141 5.30 -11.25 -10.38
CA VAL A 141 3.90 -11.25 -10.79
C VAL A 141 3.82 -10.81 -12.25
N SER A 142 3.14 -11.61 -13.08
CA SER A 142 2.75 -11.24 -14.44
C SER A 142 1.32 -10.71 -14.41
N VAL A 143 1.08 -9.62 -15.14
CA VAL A 143 -0.23 -8.98 -15.34
C VAL A 143 -0.59 -8.90 -16.83
N ASP A 144 -0.14 -9.89 -17.59
CA ASP A 144 -0.33 -10.01 -19.05
C ASP A 144 -1.65 -10.74 -19.43
N GLY A 145 -2.45 -11.14 -18.45
CA GLY A 145 -3.78 -11.71 -18.67
C GLY A 145 -4.84 -10.64 -18.92
N ASP A 146 -5.93 -11.04 -19.59
CA ASP A 146 -7.10 -10.18 -19.75
C ASP A 146 -7.74 -9.92 -18.38
N PRO A 147 -8.01 -8.65 -18.03
CA PRO A 147 -8.68 -8.32 -16.77
C PRO A 147 -10.05 -8.98 -16.66
N GLU A 148 -10.34 -9.56 -15.51
CA GLU A 148 -11.63 -10.20 -15.26
C GLU A 148 -12.72 -9.15 -15.00
N LYS A 149 -13.82 -9.22 -15.74
CA LYS A 149 -14.95 -8.32 -15.56
C LYS A 149 -15.88 -8.83 -14.46
N VAL A 150 -16.09 -8.01 -13.43
CA VAL A 150 -16.99 -8.29 -12.31
C VAL A 150 -18.00 -7.14 -12.21
N GLY A 151 -19.22 -7.35 -12.71
CA GLY A 151 -20.22 -6.28 -12.86
C GLY A 151 -19.75 -5.20 -13.84
N ASP A 152 -19.72 -3.95 -13.40
CA ASP A 152 -19.28 -2.81 -14.21
C ASP A 152 -17.78 -2.52 -14.09
N TYR A 153 -17.05 -3.32 -13.34
CA TYR A 153 -15.64 -3.10 -13.05
C TYR A 153 -14.78 -4.30 -13.46
N TYR A 154 -13.48 -4.05 -13.58
CA TYR A 154 -12.49 -5.06 -13.86
C TYR A 154 -11.60 -5.30 -12.64
N GLY A 155 -11.24 -6.56 -12.42
CA GLY A 155 -10.15 -6.98 -11.54
C GLY A 155 -8.93 -7.32 -12.37
N PRO A 156 -7.69 -7.05 -11.89
CA PRO A 156 -6.49 -7.45 -12.61
C PRO A 156 -6.36 -8.97 -12.63
N ALA A 157 -5.99 -9.51 -13.80
CA ALA A 157 -5.56 -10.90 -13.92
C ALA A 157 -4.06 -10.97 -13.65
N TRP A 158 -3.66 -11.43 -12.50
CA TRP A 158 -2.27 -11.61 -12.12
C TRP A 158 -1.93 -13.05 -11.75
N LYS A 159 -0.67 -13.38 -11.97
CA LYS A 159 -0.15 -14.72 -11.76
C LYS A 159 1.27 -14.65 -11.22
N ILE A 160 1.55 -15.39 -10.17
CA ILE A 160 2.94 -15.60 -9.71
C ILE A 160 3.66 -16.53 -10.69
N VAL A 161 4.68 -16.01 -11.35
CA VAL A 161 5.48 -16.74 -12.33
C VAL A 161 6.61 -17.52 -11.66
N LYS A 162 7.29 -16.87 -10.72
CA LYS A 162 8.41 -17.43 -9.97
C LYS A 162 8.67 -16.62 -8.70
N MET A 163 9.47 -17.18 -7.79
CA MET A 163 10.04 -16.45 -6.66
C MET A 163 11.47 -16.05 -6.98
N VAL A 164 11.90 -14.87 -6.54
CA VAL A 164 13.25 -14.33 -6.75
C VAL A 164 13.75 -13.69 -5.45
N ASP A 165 15.07 -13.59 -5.31
CA ASP A 165 15.67 -12.81 -4.24
C ASP A 165 15.22 -11.34 -4.34
N ARG A 166 15.12 -10.66 -3.20
CA ARG A 166 14.76 -9.25 -3.15
C ARG A 166 15.71 -8.41 -4.01
N PRO A 167 15.22 -7.66 -5.01
CA PRO A 167 16.04 -6.72 -5.77
C PRO A 167 16.64 -5.64 -4.85
N ALA A 168 17.93 -5.34 -5.01
CA ALA A 168 18.61 -4.32 -4.21
C ALA A 168 17.94 -2.93 -4.35
N GLU A 169 17.35 -2.65 -5.49
CA GLU A 169 16.64 -1.42 -5.82
C GLU A 169 15.33 -1.23 -5.05
N MET A 170 14.81 -2.27 -4.42
CA MET A 170 13.61 -2.19 -3.58
C MET A 170 13.93 -1.82 -2.11
N GLY A 171 15.22 -1.67 -1.77
CA GLY A 171 15.65 -1.42 -0.39
C GLY A 171 15.51 -2.64 0.54
N ALA A 172 15.84 -2.44 1.79
CA ALA A 172 15.74 -3.48 2.81
C ALA A 172 14.27 -3.77 3.18
N MET A 173 14.05 -4.96 3.74
CA MET A 173 12.81 -5.27 4.44
C MET A 173 12.60 -4.27 5.59
N ARG A 174 11.39 -3.75 5.74
CA ARG A 174 11.06 -2.87 6.87
C ARG A 174 11.22 -3.69 8.16
N GLU A 175 12.07 -3.25 9.06
CA GLU A 175 12.08 -3.82 10.41
C GLU A 175 10.74 -3.50 11.07
N GLU A 176 10.07 -4.53 11.58
CA GLU A 176 8.83 -4.37 12.33
C GLU A 176 9.16 -3.57 13.60
N GLU A 177 8.75 -2.31 13.62
CA GLU A 177 8.97 -1.44 14.77
C GLU A 177 8.16 -2.02 15.93
N ALA A 178 8.85 -2.60 16.90
CA ALA A 178 8.22 -3.16 18.09
C ALA A 178 7.28 -2.11 18.71
N PRO A 179 6.03 -2.48 19.08
CA PRO A 179 5.09 -1.51 19.62
C PRO A 179 5.73 -0.78 20.79
N ALA A 180 5.72 0.54 20.73
CA ALA A 180 6.29 1.39 21.77
C ALA A 180 5.71 0.97 23.13
N PRO A 181 6.53 0.78 24.18
CA PRO A 181 6.05 0.35 25.48
C PRO A 181 5.00 1.36 25.96
N VAL A 182 3.77 0.87 26.19
CA VAL A 182 2.69 1.65 26.79
C VAL A 182 3.23 2.19 28.10
N SER A 183 3.45 3.49 28.18
CA SER A 183 3.84 4.17 29.40
C SER A 183 2.76 3.89 30.45
N ALA A 184 3.12 3.03 31.42
CA ALA A 184 2.27 2.77 32.57
C ALA A 184 1.94 4.10 33.24
N GLY A 185 0.64 4.37 33.37
CA GLY A 185 0.14 5.59 33.98
C GLY A 185 0.79 5.83 35.32
N LYS A 186 1.27 7.05 35.52
CA LYS A 186 1.70 7.54 36.82
C LYS A 186 0.50 7.51 37.75
N ASP A 187 0.70 6.83 38.87
CA ASP A 187 -0.17 6.87 40.04
C ASP A 187 -0.55 8.33 40.37
N VAL A 188 -1.84 8.57 40.40
CA VAL A 188 -2.40 9.80 40.99
C VAL A 188 -2.33 9.61 42.49
N PRO A 189 -1.64 10.47 43.25
CA PRO A 189 -1.75 10.42 44.71
C PRO A 189 -3.14 10.83 45.11
N THR A 190 -3.84 9.97 45.81
CA THR A 190 -5.01 10.30 46.62
C THR A 190 -4.53 11.14 47.81
N ASP A 191 -4.74 12.46 47.76
CA ASP A 191 -4.76 13.28 48.93
C ASP A 191 -6.16 13.18 49.56
N ASP A 192 -6.27 12.29 50.52
CA ASP A 192 -7.22 12.45 51.62
C ASP A 192 -6.56 13.37 52.63
N GLU A 193 -7.15 14.56 52.86
CA GLU A 193 -7.23 15.18 54.19
C GLU A 193 -7.95 16.55 54.14
N PHE A 194 -8.97 16.63 54.98
CA PHE A 194 -9.80 17.75 55.47
C PHE A 194 -11.02 18.12 54.64
#